data_ba576e9c3bec6dd298871417f7df1715
#
_entry.id   ba576e9c3bec6dd298871417f7df1715
#
_cell.length_a   1.000
_cell.length_b   1.000
_cell.length_c   1.000
_cell.angle_alpha   90.00
_cell.angle_beta   90.00
_cell.angle_gamma   90.00
#
_symmetry.space_group_name_H-M   'P 1'
#
loop_
_entity.id
_entity.type
_entity.pdbx_description
1 polymer ?
#
loop_
_entity_poly.entity_id
_entity_poly.type
_entity_poly.pdbx_seq_one_letter_code
_entity_poly.pdbx_strand_id
1 'polypeptide(L)'
;MQREWSIAGNVLVSRGEGHDAQAPDVLVLDTDEAAGIASDHATRDLLSQLPHAELSFVEHIGERAAGIVVAPAGERLSRRQGRFGVLLSRSELVLVDDGDVCTTLLGQLAEERVPVESPAGVLCAMLRLLLREHPATLSRVREDFERFEALILEGRTRIDRGDMMADARRLLGFDTFYQGLSDLADDLSEDEALLFPADCERFAALSRQLDRLGMRLESLQDYSLQVHSLYQESIDVRQNNVMQWLTVVATIALPLTFITGWFGMNFPNMLLINVPWGYAVAAALCVALAVAEIVFFHRRGWLSFGMSRRKRRGQHGTDRHR
;
A
#
# COMPACT_ATOMS: atom_id res chain seq x y z
N MET A 1 2.36 31.83 15.51
CA MET A 1 2.86 31.76 16.90
C MET A 1 4.27 31.23 16.84
N GLN A 2 5.24 32.13 17.00
CA GLN A 2 6.67 31.83 16.86
C GLN A 2 7.12 30.87 17.97
N ARG A 3 7.74 29.75 17.63
CA ARG A 3 8.22 28.76 18.60
C ARG A 3 9.73 28.57 18.42
N GLU A 4 10.48 28.86 19.49
CA GLU A 4 11.94 28.87 19.50
C GLU A 4 12.51 27.67 20.27
N TRP A 5 13.58 27.08 19.75
CA TRP A 5 14.29 25.98 20.38
C TRP A 5 15.79 26.24 20.35
N SER A 6 16.50 25.71 21.34
CA SER A 6 17.96 25.81 21.43
C SER A 6 18.57 24.47 21.72
N ILE A 7 19.81 24.27 21.28
CA ILE A 7 20.62 23.10 21.57
C ILE A 7 21.42 23.39 22.85
N ALA A 8 21.08 22.74 23.94
CA ALA A 8 21.76 22.90 25.21
C ALA A 8 22.26 21.54 25.72
N GLY A 9 23.59 21.39 25.90
CA GLY A 9 24.19 20.13 26.37
C GLY A 9 23.87 18.93 25.44
N ASN A 10 23.93 19.12 24.14
CA ASN A 10 23.61 18.14 23.09
C ASN A 10 22.14 17.64 23.11
N VAL A 11 21.23 18.41 23.66
CA VAL A 11 19.79 18.10 23.67
C VAL A 11 19.00 19.31 23.26
N LEU A 12 17.91 19.08 22.51
CA LEU A 12 16.98 20.13 22.11
C LEU A 12 16.13 20.57 23.30
N VAL A 13 16.05 21.88 23.55
CA VAL A 13 15.27 22.46 24.64
C VAL A 13 14.38 23.57 24.08
N SER A 14 13.08 23.55 24.42
CA SER A 14 12.15 24.63 24.06
C SER A 14 12.47 25.89 24.86
N ARG A 15 12.56 27.03 24.18
CA ARG A 15 12.70 28.35 24.83
C ARG A 15 11.33 28.86 25.25
N GLY A 16 11.13 29.07 26.56
CA GLY A 16 10.02 29.82 27.10
C GLY A 16 10.24 31.33 26.94
N GLU A 17 9.17 32.13 26.98
CA GLU A 17 9.23 33.60 27.00
C GLU A 17 10.14 34.06 28.15
N GLY A 18 11.31 34.59 27.81
CA GLY A 18 12.17 35.24 28.82
C GLY A 18 13.63 34.79 28.90
N HIS A 19 14.18 34.04 27.97
CA HIS A 19 15.58 33.59 27.99
C HIS A 19 16.45 34.32 26.96
N ASP A 20 17.58 34.75 27.50
CA ASP A 20 18.80 35.38 26.96
C ASP A 20 19.02 35.62 25.46
N ALA A 21 19.74 36.71 25.23
CA ALA A 21 20.27 37.40 24.03
C ALA A 21 20.92 36.56 22.91
N GLN A 22 20.87 35.28 22.92
CA GLN A 22 21.43 34.41 21.87
C GLN A 22 20.33 33.98 20.89
N ALA A 23 20.60 34.06 19.57
CA ALA A 23 19.64 33.61 18.55
C ALA A 23 19.23 32.13 18.76
N PRO A 24 17.98 31.74 18.48
CA PRO A 24 17.57 30.34 18.57
C PRO A 24 18.27 29.50 17.50
N ASP A 25 18.61 28.25 17.85
CA ASP A 25 19.19 27.31 16.89
C ASP A 25 18.14 26.75 15.93
N VAL A 26 16.89 26.66 16.40
CA VAL A 26 15.75 26.17 15.61
C VAL A 26 14.53 27.08 15.83
N LEU A 27 13.96 27.51 14.73
CA LEU A 27 12.80 28.41 14.68
C LEU A 27 11.66 27.75 13.90
N VAL A 28 10.46 27.76 14.46
CA VAL A 28 9.25 27.30 13.74
C VAL A 28 8.34 28.50 13.48
N LEU A 29 8.03 28.73 12.23
CA LEU A 29 7.23 29.86 11.73
C LEU A 29 6.01 29.33 10.98
N ASP A 30 4.97 30.13 10.90
CA ASP A 30 3.94 29.95 9.89
C ASP A 30 4.37 30.54 8.52
N THR A 31 3.62 30.23 7.46
CA THR A 31 3.95 30.68 6.10
C THR A 31 3.97 32.20 5.98
N ASP A 32 3.10 32.91 6.67
CA ASP A 32 3.02 34.37 6.63
C ASP A 32 4.22 35.03 7.35
N GLU A 33 4.59 34.51 8.51
CA GLU A 33 5.79 34.93 9.27
C GLU A 33 7.07 34.67 8.47
N ALA A 34 7.20 33.48 7.86
CA ALA A 34 8.35 33.09 7.04
C ALA A 34 8.49 33.97 5.80
N ALA A 35 7.39 34.31 5.14
CA ALA A 35 7.41 35.24 3.99
C ALA A 35 7.90 36.64 4.35
N GLY A 36 7.67 37.08 5.60
CA GLY A 36 8.17 38.36 6.14
C GLY A 36 9.69 38.36 6.38
N ILE A 37 10.28 37.23 6.68
CA ILE A 37 11.71 37.04 6.98
C ILE A 37 12.52 36.71 5.71
N ALA A 38 11.89 36.12 4.69
CA ALA A 38 12.52 35.73 3.44
C ALA A 38 13.03 36.96 2.70
N SER A 39 14.34 37.18 2.75
CA SER A 39 15.02 38.35 2.14
C SER A 39 15.23 38.19 0.63
N ASP A 40 15.31 36.97 0.13
CA ASP A 40 15.55 36.62 -1.26
C ASP A 40 14.29 36.12 -1.98
N HIS A 41 14.29 36.31 -3.30
CA HIS A 41 13.14 35.90 -4.14
C HIS A 41 13.00 34.40 -4.22
N ALA A 42 14.09 33.63 -4.23
CA ALA A 42 14.08 32.18 -4.36
C ALA A 42 13.42 31.50 -3.13
N THR A 43 13.77 31.95 -1.92
CA THR A 43 13.10 31.45 -0.69
C THR A 43 11.60 31.75 -0.69
N ARG A 44 11.19 32.96 -1.14
CA ARG A 44 9.76 33.31 -1.22
C ARG A 44 9.02 32.47 -2.27
N ASP A 45 9.65 32.17 -3.38
CA ASP A 45 9.06 31.33 -4.44
C ASP A 45 8.89 29.90 -3.95
N LEU A 46 9.90 29.35 -3.27
CA LEU A 46 9.84 28.05 -2.64
C LEU A 46 8.71 27.96 -1.61
N LEU A 47 8.59 28.95 -0.71
CA LEU A 47 7.51 28.97 0.29
C LEU A 47 6.12 29.04 -0.35
N SER A 48 5.99 29.73 -1.51
CA SER A 48 4.72 29.77 -2.24
C SER A 48 4.28 28.41 -2.78
N GLN A 49 5.22 27.47 -2.99
CA GLN A 49 4.98 26.11 -3.47
C GLN A 49 4.57 25.16 -2.33
N LEU A 50 4.84 25.50 -1.07
CA LEU A 50 4.60 24.65 0.09
C LEU A 50 3.19 24.06 0.14
N PRO A 51 2.08 24.79 -0.08
CA PRO A 51 0.73 24.23 -0.01
C PRO A 51 0.43 23.20 -1.11
N HIS A 52 1.18 23.22 -2.21
CA HIS A 52 0.95 22.42 -3.41
C HIS A 52 2.02 21.36 -3.66
N ALA A 53 3.08 21.33 -2.83
CA ALA A 53 4.17 20.39 -2.99
C ALA A 53 3.69 18.94 -2.85
N GLU A 54 4.08 18.10 -3.79
CA GLU A 54 3.79 16.65 -3.80
C GLU A 54 5.02 15.81 -3.50
N LEU A 55 6.22 16.40 -3.67
CA LEU A 55 7.51 15.75 -3.49
C LEU A 55 8.35 16.50 -2.45
N SER A 56 9.18 15.76 -1.73
CA SER A 56 10.24 16.35 -0.91
C SER A 56 11.42 16.67 -1.79
N PHE A 57 12.03 17.84 -1.59
CA PHE A 57 13.24 18.25 -2.29
C PHE A 57 14.00 19.30 -1.49
N VAL A 58 15.26 19.53 -1.85
CA VAL A 58 16.10 20.61 -1.32
C VAL A 58 16.83 21.30 -2.47
N GLU A 59 17.00 22.59 -2.36
CA GLU A 59 17.74 23.43 -3.30
C GLU A 59 18.77 24.26 -2.54
N HIS A 60 19.92 24.47 -3.14
CA HIS A 60 20.96 25.34 -2.57
C HIS A 60 20.70 26.78 -2.97
N ILE A 61 20.52 27.66 -1.97
CA ILE A 61 20.30 29.09 -2.17
C ILE A 61 21.39 29.86 -1.43
N GLY A 62 22.51 30.19 -2.14
CA GLY A 62 23.66 30.83 -1.56
C GLY A 62 24.36 29.96 -0.51
N GLU A 63 24.42 30.41 0.75
CA GLU A 63 25.02 29.69 1.87
C GLU A 63 23.99 28.89 2.68
N ARG A 64 22.81 28.67 2.13
CA ARG A 64 21.68 27.97 2.80
C ARG A 64 21.14 26.87 1.90
N ALA A 65 20.59 25.86 2.51
CA ALA A 65 19.73 24.90 1.81
C ALA A 65 18.27 25.23 2.14
N ALA A 66 17.44 25.27 1.13
CA ALA A 66 16.01 25.50 1.26
C ALA A 66 15.26 24.34 0.61
N GLY A 67 14.23 23.83 1.26
CA GLY A 67 13.52 22.66 0.76
C GLY A 67 12.12 22.52 1.34
N ILE A 68 11.40 21.56 0.79
CA ILE A 68 10.08 21.17 1.27
C ILE A 68 10.12 19.68 1.61
N VAL A 69 9.61 19.31 2.76
CA VAL A 69 9.39 17.93 3.16
C VAL A 69 7.91 17.62 3.13
N VAL A 70 7.54 16.58 2.41
CA VAL A 70 6.15 16.11 2.28
C VAL A 70 6.06 14.76 2.95
N ALA A 71 5.44 14.70 4.13
CA ALA A 71 5.24 13.47 4.87
C ALA A 71 3.91 12.81 4.51
N PRO A 72 3.86 11.48 4.29
CA PRO A 72 2.62 10.77 4.02
C PRO A 72 1.67 10.88 5.21
N ALA A 73 0.36 10.79 4.96
CA ALA A 73 -0.64 10.74 6.01
C ALA A 73 -0.38 9.55 6.94
N GLY A 74 -0.15 9.80 8.21
CA GLY A 74 0.14 8.79 9.24
C GLY A 74 -0.88 8.82 10.37
N GLU A 75 -1.02 7.69 11.09
CA GLU A 75 -1.99 7.59 12.20
C GLU A 75 -1.66 8.54 13.37
N ARG A 76 -0.38 8.88 13.57
CA ARG A 76 0.07 9.72 14.70
C ARG A 76 0.33 11.18 14.37
N LEU A 77 0.80 11.50 13.15
CA LEU A 77 1.22 12.86 12.81
C LEU A 77 0.10 13.71 12.22
N SER A 78 -0.72 13.17 11.36
CA SER A 78 -1.94 13.80 10.83
C SER A 78 -2.75 12.80 10.02
N ARG A 79 -4.08 12.93 10.02
CA ARG A 79 -4.93 12.20 9.06
C ARG A 79 -4.78 12.72 7.63
N ARG A 80 -4.12 13.86 7.46
CA ARG A 80 -3.78 14.47 6.18
C ARG A 80 -2.28 14.39 5.95
N GLN A 81 -1.86 14.45 4.71
CA GLN A 81 -0.46 14.62 4.32
C GLN A 81 0.12 15.86 5.00
N GLY A 82 1.19 15.69 5.75
CA GLY A 82 1.92 16.81 6.37
C GLY A 82 2.91 17.41 5.38
N ARG A 83 3.03 18.73 5.38
CA ARG A 83 4.02 19.47 4.57
C ARG A 83 4.67 20.51 5.43
N PHE A 84 5.97 20.66 5.33
CA PHE A 84 6.69 21.74 5.99
C PHE A 84 7.89 22.19 5.15
N GLY A 85 8.16 23.48 5.19
CA GLY A 85 9.34 24.08 4.59
C GLY A 85 10.54 23.94 5.52
N VAL A 86 11.73 23.84 4.94
CA VAL A 86 13.01 23.76 5.63
C VAL A 86 13.93 24.80 5.06
N LEU A 87 14.49 25.66 5.92
CA LEU A 87 15.58 26.57 5.58
C LEU A 87 16.72 26.27 6.54
N LEU A 88 17.77 25.66 6.03
CA LEU A 88 18.92 25.21 6.80
C LEU A 88 20.14 26.04 6.48
N SER A 89 20.78 26.57 7.53
CA SER A 89 22.10 27.14 7.48
C SER A 89 23.01 26.44 8.49
N ARG A 90 24.28 26.76 8.48
CA ARG A 90 25.26 26.17 9.42
C ARG A 90 24.94 26.43 10.90
N SER A 91 24.29 27.56 11.19
CA SER A 91 24.00 28.03 12.54
C SER A 91 22.52 28.01 12.93
N GLU A 92 21.61 27.80 11.97
CA GLU A 92 20.19 27.97 12.19
C GLU A 92 19.37 27.02 11.30
N LEU A 93 18.29 26.48 11.87
CA LEU A 93 17.25 25.73 11.17
C LEU A 93 15.92 26.48 11.31
N VAL A 94 15.36 26.95 10.20
CA VAL A 94 14.02 27.52 10.20
C VAL A 94 13.07 26.51 9.55
N LEU A 95 12.03 26.15 10.26
CA LEU A 95 10.96 25.26 9.82
C LEU A 95 9.70 26.08 9.57
N VAL A 96 9.07 25.87 8.42
CA VAL A 96 7.83 26.56 8.05
C VAL A 96 6.69 25.58 8.03
N ASP A 97 5.79 25.70 8.98
CA ASP A 97 4.72 24.73 9.19
C ASP A 97 3.43 25.42 9.64
N ASP A 98 2.42 25.42 8.79
CA ASP A 98 1.08 25.94 9.10
C ASP A 98 0.26 24.95 9.97
N GLY A 99 0.82 23.79 10.26
CA GLY A 99 0.26 22.74 11.10
C GLY A 99 1.01 22.59 12.42
N ASP A 100 0.90 21.41 13.01
CA ASP A 100 1.59 21.06 14.26
C ASP A 100 2.64 19.98 14.09
N VAL A 101 3.04 19.67 12.84
CA VAL A 101 3.94 18.55 12.54
C VAL A 101 5.32 18.81 13.10
N CYS A 102 5.91 19.97 12.77
CA CYS A 102 7.25 20.33 13.23
C CYS A 102 7.32 20.46 14.74
N THR A 103 6.36 21.13 15.35
CA THR A 103 6.32 21.30 16.81
C THR A 103 6.11 19.98 17.54
N THR A 104 5.33 19.07 16.98
CA THR A 104 5.14 17.72 17.54
C THR A 104 6.43 16.93 17.48
N LEU A 105 7.15 16.94 16.34
CA LEU A 105 8.41 16.22 16.16
C LEU A 105 9.52 16.79 17.08
N LEU A 106 9.67 18.11 17.14
CA LEU A 106 10.63 18.76 18.02
C LEU A 106 10.33 18.48 19.50
N GLY A 107 9.05 18.50 19.88
CA GLY A 107 8.61 18.13 21.22
C GLY A 107 9.01 16.70 21.58
N GLN A 108 8.79 15.75 20.68
CA GLN A 108 9.20 14.35 20.88
C GLN A 108 10.72 14.20 20.98
N LEU A 109 11.50 14.89 20.15
CA LEU A 109 12.96 14.87 20.24
C LEU A 109 13.46 15.39 21.58
N ALA A 110 12.85 16.46 22.11
CA ALA A 110 13.20 17.04 23.40
C ALA A 110 12.81 16.11 24.57
N GLU A 111 11.60 15.53 24.55
CA GLU A 111 11.13 14.58 25.56
C GLU A 111 12.00 13.31 25.62
N GLU A 112 12.35 12.76 24.45
CA GLU A 112 13.21 11.57 24.33
C GLU A 112 14.70 11.89 24.57
N ARG A 113 15.07 13.17 24.70
CA ARG A 113 16.45 13.64 24.87
C ARG A 113 17.37 13.10 23.78
N VAL A 114 16.92 13.14 22.53
CA VAL A 114 17.74 12.69 21.40
C VAL A 114 19.01 13.55 21.31
N PRO A 115 20.21 12.96 21.24
CA PRO A 115 21.44 13.73 21.16
C PRO A 115 21.55 14.44 19.79
N VAL A 116 21.63 15.76 19.83
CA VAL A 116 21.80 16.64 18.66
C VAL A 116 22.83 17.70 18.96
N GLU A 117 23.72 18.00 18.02
CA GLU A 117 24.86 18.91 18.21
C GLU A 117 24.80 20.13 17.28
N SER A 118 23.92 20.10 16.27
CA SER A 118 23.82 21.10 15.22
C SER A 118 22.37 21.24 14.73
N PRO A 119 22.01 22.36 14.09
CA PRO A 119 20.72 22.52 13.43
C PRO A 119 20.44 21.43 12.37
N ALA A 120 21.46 21.05 11.59
CA ALA A 120 21.38 19.95 10.62
C ALA A 120 21.15 18.59 11.31
N GLY A 121 21.78 18.35 12.46
CA GLY A 121 21.54 17.18 13.30
C GLY A 121 20.09 17.10 13.81
N VAL A 122 19.47 18.24 14.16
CA VAL A 122 18.03 18.31 14.51
C VAL A 122 17.16 17.92 13.34
N LEU A 123 17.40 18.47 12.15
CA LEU A 123 16.67 18.11 10.94
C LEU A 123 16.78 16.60 10.65
N CYS A 124 17.99 16.04 10.66
CA CYS A 124 18.20 14.61 10.44
C CYS A 124 17.45 13.77 11.48
N ALA A 125 17.46 14.18 12.76
CA ALA A 125 16.74 13.48 13.83
C ALA A 125 15.22 13.54 13.63
N MET A 126 14.67 14.68 13.19
CA MET A 126 13.26 14.83 12.83
C MET A 126 12.86 13.88 11.69
N LEU A 127 13.65 13.85 10.61
CA LEU A 127 13.39 12.97 9.47
C LEU A 127 13.46 11.48 9.87
N ARG A 128 14.40 11.10 10.74
CA ARG A 128 14.44 9.74 11.30
C ARG A 128 13.23 9.41 12.16
N LEU A 129 12.72 10.38 12.91
CA LEU A 129 11.52 10.20 13.72
C LEU A 129 10.27 9.97 12.85
N LEU A 130 10.16 10.68 11.71
CA LEU A 130 9.13 10.42 10.71
C LEU A 130 9.16 8.97 10.20
N LEU A 131 10.36 8.40 10.00
CA LEU A 131 10.53 7.05 9.47
C LEU A 131 10.34 5.94 10.51
N ARG A 132 10.29 6.27 11.81
CA ARG A 132 10.31 5.28 12.92
C ARG A 132 9.23 4.21 12.81
N GLU A 133 8.01 4.58 12.42
CA GLU A 133 6.86 3.68 12.35
C GLU A 133 6.67 3.00 10.98
N HIS A 134 7.41 3.44 9.96
CA HIS A 134 7.24 2.93 8.61
C HIS A 134 7.54 1.42 8.48
N PRO A 135 8.58 0.85 9.13
CA PRO A 135 8.81 -0.59 9.07
C PRO A 135 7.64 -1.41 9.62
N ALA A 136 7.01 -0.95 10.71
CA ALA A 136 5.84 -1.61 11.29
C ALA A 136 4.59 -1.45 10.40
N THR A 137 4.44 -0.29 9.76
CA THR A 137 3.35 -0.05 8.82
C THR A 137 3.47 -0.93 7.58
N LEU A 138 4.66 -1.04 6.98
CA LEU A 138 4.90 -1.95 5.85
C LEU A 138 4.67 -3.41 6.24
N SER A 139 5.03 -3.82 7.47
CA SER A 139 4.74 -5.17 7.96
C SER A 139 3.23 -5.44 8.08
N ARG A 140 2.45 -4.46 8.57
CA ARG A 140 0.98 -4.59 8.64
C ARG A 140 0.36 -4.72 7.26
N VAL A 141 0.77 -3.90 6.30
CA VAL A 141 0.29 -4.00 4.91
C VAL A 141 0.63 -5.37 4.31
N ARG A 142 1.81 -5.92 4.61
CA ARG A 142 2.18 -7.27 4.20
C ARG A 142 1.24 -8.33 4.79
N GLU A 143 0.94 -8.25 6.10
CA GLU A 143 0.02 -9.16 6.77
C GLU A 143 -1.39 -9.08 6.16
N ASP A 144 -1.84 -7.90 5.74
CA ASP A 144 -3.12 -7.72 5.07
C ASP A 144 -3.13 -8.42 3.69
N PHE A 145 -2.05 -8.31 2.90
CA PHE A 145 -1.93 -9.05 1.63
C PHE A 145 -1.84 -10.57 1.84
N GLU A 146 -1.11 -11.04 2.85
CA GLU A 146 -1.05 -12.48 3.22
C GLU A 146 -2.45 -13.00 3.61
N ARG A 147 -3.25 -12.17 4.28
CA ARG A 147 -4.65 -12.49 4.61
C ARG A 147 -5.52 -12.54 3.36
N PHE A 148 -5.38 -11.59 2.43
CA PHE A 148 -6.11 -11.60 1.16
C PHE A 148 -5.76 -12.85 0.35
N GLU A 149 -4.48 -13.19 0.23
CA GLU A 149 -4.02 -14.41 -0.44
C GLU A 149 -4.67 -15.67 0.16
N ALA A 150 -4.64 -15.80 1.48
CA ALA A 150 -5.25 -16.93 2.17
C ALA A 150 -6.76 -17.04 1.88
N LEU A 151 -7.50 -15.93 1.89
CA LEU A 151 -8.93 -15.90 1.56
C LEU A 151 -9.20 -16.28 0.10
N ILE A 152 -8.35 -15.86 -0.84
CA ILE A 152 -8.44 -16.23 -2.26
C ILE A 152 -8.25 -17.74 -2.40
N LEU A 153 -7.21 -18.31 -1.79
CA LEU A 153 -6.89 -19.73 -1.85
C LEU A 153 -7.97 -20.61 -1.18
N GLU A 154 -8.62 -20.11 -0.14
CA GLU A 154 -9.79 -20.77 0.48
C GLU A 154 -11.04 -20.69 -0.41
N GLY A 155 -11.02 -19.91 -1.49
CA GLY A 155 -12.15 -19.72 -2.39
C GLY A 155 -13.28 -18.90 -1.78
N ARG A 156 -12.99 -18.10 -0.77
CA ARG A 156 -13.97 -17.17 -0.20
C ARG A 156 -14.30 -16.06 -1.21
N THR A 157 -15.59 -15.77 -1.35
CA THR A 157 -16.11 -14.89 -2.40
C THR A 157 -16.19 -13.42 -2.00
N ARG A 158 -16.07 -13.12 -0.70
CA ARG A 158 -16.17 -11.75 -0.17
C ARG A 158 -14.79 -11.26 0.27
N ILE A 159 -14.00 -10.86 -0.71
CA ILE A 159 -12.80 -10.05 -0.50
C ILE A 159 -13.21 -8.63 -0.86
N ASP A 160 -12.98 -7.69 0.04
CA ASP A 160 -13.22 -6.30 -0.26
C ASP A 160 -12.09 -5.78 -1.18
N ARG A 161 -12.45 -5.54 -2.45
CA ARG A 161 -11.52 -4.95 -3.42
C ARG A 161 -11.10 -3.54 -3.02
N GLY A 162 -11.95 -2.84 -2.26
CA GLY A 162 -11.69 -1.50 -1.77
C GLY A 162 -10.49 -1.49 -0.83
N ASP A 163 -10.44 -2.41 0.13
CA ASP A 163 -9.35 -2.53 1.09
C ASP A 163 -8.03 -2.86 0.38
N MET A 164 -8.04 -3.86 -0.52
CA MET A 164 -6.84 -4.23 -1.28
C MET A 164 -6.30 -3.07 -2.13
N MET A 165 -7.19 -2.27 -2.74
CA MET A 165 -6.81 -1.08 -3.50
C MET A 165 -6.35 0.07 -2.62
N ALA A 166 -6.89 0.20 -1.41
CA ALA A 166 -6.46 1.21 -0.44
C ALA A 166 -5.02 0.96 0.00
N ASP A 167 -4.67 -0.30 0.28
CA ASP A 167 -3.30 -0.68 0.66
C ASP A 167 -2.32 -0.49 -0.51
N ALA A 168 -2.70 -0.84 -1.74
CA ALA A 168 -1.89 -0.57 -2.92
C ALA A 168 -1.62 0.94 -3.12
N ARG A 169 -2.62 1.81 -2.90
CA ARG A 169 -2.44 3.27 -2.98
C ARG A 169 -1.53 3.80 -1.87
N ARG A 170 -1.59 3.23 -0.66
CA ARG A 170 -0.66 3.59 0.41
C ARG A 170 0.78 3.33 0.01
N LEU A 171 1.06 2.18 -0.63
CA LEU A 171 2.40 1.85 -1.09
C LEU A 171 2.94 2.87 -2.09
N LEU A 172 2.10 3.37 -3.02
CA LEU A 172 2.49 4.44 -3.95
C LEU A 172 2.86 5.75 -3.23
N GLY A 173 2.11 6.11 -2.18
CA GLY A 173 2.42 7.30 -1.39
C GLY A 173 3.76 7.18 -0.63
N PHE A 174 4.11 5.99 -0.15
CA PHE A 174 5.42 5.75 0.48
C PHE A 174 6.57 5.78 -0.52
N ASP A 175 6.35 5.30 -1.74
CA ASP A 175 7.37 5.31 -2.79
C ASP A 175 7.83 6.74 -3.10
N THR A 176 6.88 7.59 -3.43
CA THR A 176 7.14 9.02 -3.67
C THR A 176 7.83 9.70 -2.50
N PHE A 177 7.42 9.37 -1.27
CA PHE A 177 8.03 9.94 -0.07
C PHE A 177 9.47 9.47 0.15
N TYR A 178 9.74 8.16 0.00
CA TYR A 178 11.09 7.64 0.20
C TYR A 178 12.07 8.15 -0.86
N GLN A 179 11.64 8.24 -2.12
CA GLN A 179 12.47 8.79 -3.20
C GLN A 179 12.83 10.26 -2.91
N GLY A 180 11.84 11.12 -2.71
CA GLY A 180 12.11 12.53 -2.47
C GLY A 180 12.91 12.79 -1.18
N LEU A 181 12.73 11.95 -0.15
CA LEU A 181 13.52 12.09 1.07
C LEU A 181 14.94 11.53 0.93
N SER A 182 15.13 10.50 0.09
CA SER A 182 16.46 9.95 -0.22
C SER A 182 17.29 10.97 -1.00
N ASP A 183 16.70 11.56 -2.05
CA ASP A 183 17.34 12.61 -2.84
C ASP A 183 17.77 13.79 -1.93
N LEU A 184 16.87 14.27 -1.07
CA LEU A 184 17.17 15.31 -0.07
C LEU A 184 18.30 14.90 0.88
N ALA A 185 18.31 13.66 1.35
CA ALA A 185 19.34 13.18 2.27
C ALA A 185 20.71 13.02 1.57
N ASP A 186 20.72 12.59 0.30
CA ASP A 186 21.92 12.46 -0.50
C ASP A 186 22.51 13.83 -0.81
N ASP A 187 21.71 14.78 -1.28
CA ASP A 187 22.15 16.16 -1.55
C ASP A 187 22.77 16.81 -0.32
N LEU A 188 22.13 16.68 0.85
CA LEU A 188 22.68 17.21 2.10
C LEU A 188 23.91 16.43 2.58
N SER A 189 24.04 15.14 2.30
CA SER A 189 25.20 14.36 2.71
C SER A 189 26.49 14.76 1.99
N GLU A 190 26.38 15.31 0.79
CA GLU A 190 27.51 15.74 -0.05
C GLU A 190 27.92 17.20 0.19
N ASP A 191 27.10 17.97 0.94
CA ASP A 191 27.35 19.40 1.15
C ASP A 191 28.25 19.69 2.36
N GLU A 192 29.57 19.49 2.19
CA GLU A 192 30.59 19.83 3.20
C GLU A 192 30.75 21.35 3.43
N ALA A 193 30.26 22.18 2.51
CA ALA A 193 30.30 23.65 2.66
C ALA A 193 29.25 24.12 3.68
N LEU A 194 28.08 23.50 3.68
CA LEU A 194 26.96 23.85 4.54
C LEU A 194 27.01 23.06 5.88
N LEU A 195 27.38 21.78 5.85
CA LEU A 195 27.25 20.87 6.98
C LEU A 195 28.61 20.56 7.63
N PHE A 196 28.57 20.12 8.89
CA PHE A 196 29.71 19.51 9.54
C PHE A 196 29.86 18.04 9.07
N PRO A 197 31.11 17.51 9.02
CA PRO A 197 31.36 16.12 8.57
C PRO A 197 30.51 15.08 9.31
N ALA A 198 30.25 15.27 10.60
CA ALA A 198 29.41 14.39 11.40
C ALA A 198 27.94 14.41 10.94
N ASP A 199 27.43 15.53 10.43
CA ASP A 199 26.08 15.66 9.93
C ASP A 199 25.97 15.07 8.52
N CYS A 200 26.99 15.26 7.66
CA CYS A 200 27.08 14.56 6.37
C CYS A 200 26.98 13.04 6.56
N GLU A 201 27.71 12.46 7.52
CA GLU A 201 27.62 11.03 7.84
C GLU A 201 26.22 10.63 8.34
N ARG A 202 25.55 11.49 9.12
CA ARG A 202 24.17 11.26 9.61
C ARG A 202 23.17 11.24 8.45
N PHE A 203 23.28 12.16 7.49
CA PHE A 203 22.43 12.19 6.29
C PHE A 203 22.72 11.01 5.36
N ALA A 204 23.97 10.66 5.12
CA ALA A 204 24.34 9.44 4.39
C ALA A 204 23.81 8.16 5.06
N ALA A 205 23.76 8.12 6.38
CA ALA A 205 23.15 6.99 7.10
C ALA A 205 21.60 6.99 6.98
N LEU A 206 20.97 8.16 6.87
CA LEU A 206 19.55 8.32 6.61
C LEU A 206 19.19 7.85 5.21
N SER A 207 19.94 8.26 4.18
CA SER A 207 19.78 7.81 2.80
C SER A 207 19.85 6.28 2.71
N ARG A 208 20.90 5.66 3.27
CA ARG A 208 20.98 4.19 3.33
C ARG A 208 19.81 3.52 4.08
N GLN A 209 19.16 4.21 5.02
CA GLN A 209 17.97 3.71 5.68
C GLN A 209 16.76 3.78 4.76
N LEU A 210 16.61 4.86 4.00
CA LEU A 210 15.56 5.06 3.00
C LEU A 210 15.66 4.05 1.86
N ASP A 211 16.87 3.78 1.36
CA ASP A 211 17.11 2.74 0.36
C ASP A 211 16.60 1.36 0.82
N ARG A 212 16.91 1.00 2.07
CA ARG A 212 16.41 -0.27 2.64
C ARG A 212 14.89 -0.30 2.79
N LEU A 213 14.25 0.84 3.08
CA LEU A 213 12.79 0.94 3.11
C LEU A 213 12.21 0.88 1.71
N GLY A 214 12.84 1.54 0.73
CA GLY A 214 12.48 1.49 -0.69
C GLY A 214 12.50 0.07 -1.24
N MET A 215 13.60 -0.69 -1.01
CA MET A 215 13.68 -2.09 -1.42
C MET A 215 12.58 -2.99 -0.79
N ARG A 216 12.23 -2.74 0.47
CA ARG A 216 11.12 -3.46 1.12
C ARG A 216 9.78 -3.08 0.51
N LEU A 217 9.61 -1.82 0.19
CA LEU A 217 8.41 -1.29 -0.45
C LEU A 217 8.23 -1.89 -1.84
N GLU A 218 9.28 -1.93 -2.67
CA GLU A 218 9.27 -2.54 -4.00
C GLU A 218 8.85 -4.02 -3.93
N SER A 219 9.47 -4.78 -3.03
CA SER A 219 9.08 -6.19 -2.79
C SER A 219 7.61 -6.34 -2.39
N LEU A 220 7.05 -5.37 -1.65
CA LEU A 220 5.66 -5.38 -1.22
C LEU A 220 4.72 -4.95 -2.35
N GLN A 221 5.14 -4.04 -3.22
CA GLN A 221 4.41 -3.68 -4.44
C GLN A 221 4.30 -4.89 -5.39
N ASP A 222 5.40 -5.61 -5.61
CA ASP A 222 5.41 -6.83 -6.40
C ASP A 222 4.47 -7.90 -5.81
N TYR A 223 4.50 -8.07 -4.49
CA TYR A 223 3.60 -8.99 -3.80
C TYR A 223 2.12 -8.58 -3.95
N SER A 224 1.83 -7.28 -3.86
CA SER A 224 0.50 -6.73 -4.13
C SER A 224 -0.01 -7.09 -5.53
N LEU A 225 0.84 -6.93 -6.55
CA LEU A 225 0.52 -7.30 -7.93
C LEU A 225 0.27 -8.81 -8.07
N GLN A 226 1.07 -9.63 -7.39
CA GLN A 226 0.89 -11.09 -7.37
C GLN A 226 -0.45 -11.49 -6.74
N VAL A 227 -0.82 -10.91 -5.58
CA VAL A 227 -2.10 -11.16 -4.93
C VAL A 227 -3.27 -10.71 -5.81
N HIS A 228 -3.12 -9.57 -6.48
CA HIS A 228 -4.12 -9.09 -7.45
C HIS A 228 -4.30 -10.07 -8.62
N SER A 229 -3.21 -10.58 -9.17
CA SER A 229 -3.23 -11.59 -10.24
C SER A 229 -3.93 -12.88 -9.79
N LEU A 230 -3.61 -13.39 -8.60
CA LEU A 230 -4.28 -14.55 -8.00
C LEU A 230 -5.79 -14.32 -7.82
N TYR A 231 -6.18 -13.12 -7.44
CA TYR A 231 -7.60 -12.75 -7.33
C TYR A 231 -8.30 -12.81 -8.68
N GLN A 232 -7.71 -12.27 -9.76
CA GLN A 232 -8.26 -12.34 -11.11
C GLN A 232 -8.37 -13.80 -11.58
N GLU A 233 -7.32 -14.58 -11.40
CA GLU A 233 -7.33 -16.01 -11.75
C GLU A 233 -8.47 -16.76 -11.01
N SER A 234 -8.72 -16.44 -9.74
CA SER A 234 -9.80 -17.05 -8.96
C SER A 234 -11.20 -16.71 -9.54
N ILE A 235 -11.36 -15.51 -10.09
CA ILE A 235 -12.59 -15.09 -10.77
C ILE A 235 -12.75 -15.86 -12.08
N ASP A 236 -11.69 -15.96 -12.87
CA ASP A 236 -11.71 -16.65 -14.17
C ASP A 236 -12.03 -18.13 -14.01
N VAL A 237 -11.41 -18.79 -13.02
CA VAL A 237 -11.74 -20.20 -12.68
C VAL A 237 -13.22 -20.34 -12.32
N ARG A 238 -13.77 -19.42 -11.56
CA ARG A 238 -15.19 -19.46 -11.18
C ARG A 238 -16.10 -19.26 -12.37
N GLN A 239 -15.79 -18.26 -13.21
CA GLN A 239 -16.55 -17.99 -14.43
C GLN A 239 -16.53 -19.21 -15.36
N ASN A 240 -15.37 -19.83 -15.55
CA ASN A 240 -15.23 -21.04 -16.33
C ASN A 240 -16.07 -22.20 -15.76
N ASN A 241 -16.07 -22.36 -14.45
CA ASN A 241 -16.91 -23.35 -13.77
C ASN A 241 -18.41 -23.11 -14.04
N VAL A 242 -18.89 -21.87 -13.96
CA VAL A 242 -20.30 -21.53 -14.27
C VAL A 242 -20.62 -21.83 -15.72
N MET A 243 -19.73 -21.49 -16.66
CA MET A 243 -19.91 -21.79 -18.08
C MET A 243 -19.95 -23.30 -18.34
N GLN A 244 -19.09 -24.09 -17.68
CA GLN A 244 -19.12 -25.55 -17.76
C GLN A 244 -20.47 -26.11 -17.29
N TRP A 245 -20.97 -25.65 -16.13
CA TRP A 245 -22.28 -26.04 -15.61
C TRP A 245 -23.40 -25.72 -16.60
N LEU A 246 -23.41 -24.50 -17.14
CA LEU A 246 -24.41 -24.08 -18.12
C LEU A 246 -24.37 -24.99 -19.37
N THR A 247 -23.16 -25.29 -19.86
CA THR A 247 -22.95 -26.17 -21.02
C THR A 247 -23.47 -27.59 -20.72
N VAL A 248 -23.16 -28.16 -19.57
CA VAL A 248 -23.64 -29.49 -19.20
C VAL A 248 -25.17 -29.53 -19.16
N VAL A 249 -25.82 -28.56 -18.50
CA VAL A 249 -27.27 -28.47 -18.42
C VAL A 249 -27.89 -28.32 -19.80
N ALA A 250 -27.35 -27.43 -20.64
CA ALA A 250 -27.85 -27.20 -21.98
C ALA A 250 -27.70 -28.45 -22.88
N THR A 251 -26.57 -29.13 -22.81
CA THR A 251 -26.29 -30.34 -23.61
C THR A 251 -27.23 -31.48 -23.22
N ILE A 252 -27.55 -31.66 -21.93
CA ILE A 252 -28.50 -32.66 -21.47
C ILE A 252 -29.97 -32.28 -21.86
N ALA A 253 -30.35 -31.01 -21.71
CA ALA A 253 -31.72 -30.56 -21.97
C ALA A 253 -32.08 -30.59 -23.45
N LEU A 254 -31.15 -30.27 -24.35
CA LEU A 254 -31.41 -30.09 -25.76
C LEU A 254 -31.93 -31.39 -26.43
N PRO A 255 -31.27 -32.55 -26.35
CA PRO A 255 -31.79 -33.76 -26.98
C PRO A 255 -33.04 -34.28 -26.30
N LEU A 256 -33.22 -34.10 -24.98
CA LEU A 256 -34.43 -34.41 -24.29
C LEU A 256 -35.62 -33.58 -24.84
N THR A 257 -35.40 -32.28 -24.99
CA THR A 257 -36.43 -31.36 -25.56
C THR A 257 -36.77 -31.75 -27.01
N PHE A 258 -35.74 -32.12 -27.81
CA PHE A 258 -35.94 -32.57 -29.17
C PHE A 258 -36.82 -33.85 -29.22
N ILE A 259 -36.51 -34.86 -28.39
CA ILE A 259 -37.31 -36.11 -28.35
C ILE A 259 -38.75 -35.82 -27.91
N THR A 260 -38.92 -35.06 -26.82
CA THR A 260 -40.26 -34.75 -26.29
C THR A 260 -41.06 -33.88 -27.28
N GLY A 261 -40.42 -32.95 -27.97
CA GLY A 261 -41.01 -32.13 -29.01
C GLY A 261 -41.42 -32.95 -30.23
N TRP A 262 -40.55 -33.88 -30.67
CA TRP A 262 -40.83 -34.78 -31.78
C TRP A 262 -42.03 -35.66 -31.51
N PHE A 263 -42.10 -36.30 -30.35
CA PHE A 263 -43.26 -37.13 -29.95
C PHE A 263 -44.51 -36.32 -29.56
N GLY A 264 -44.36 -35.01 -29.32
CA GLY A 264 -45.47 -34.08 -29.08
C GLY A 264 -46.14 -33.56 -30.34
N MET A 265 -45.66 -33.92 -31.52
CA MET A 265 -46.24 -33.49 -32.81
C MET A 265 -47.50 -34.36 -33.14
N ASN A 266 -48.59 -33.71 -33.54
CA ASN A 266 -49.86 -34.38 -33.87
C ASN A 266 -49.90 -34.85 -35.33
N PHE A 267 -48.97 -35.70 -35.78
CA PHE A 267 -49.03 -36.28 -37.12
C PHE A 267 -49.82 -37.62 -37.09
N PRO A 268 -50.78 -37.86 -38.01
CA PRO A 268 -51.67 -39.02 -37.96
C PRO A 268 -51.01 -40.37 -38.23
N ASN A 269 -49.75 -40.43 -38.70
CA ASN A 269 -49.04 -41.66 -39.05
C ASN A 269 -47.70 -41.79 -38.33
N MET A 270 -47.56 -41.38 -37.07
CA MET A 270 -46.33 -41.59 -36.30
C MET A 270 -46.20 -43.05 -35.80
N LEU A 271 -45.02 -43.66 -36.07
CA LEU A 271 -44.68 -45.07 -35.85
C LEU A 271 -44.62 -45.34 -34.35
N LEU A 272 -45.04 -44.96 -33.41
CA LEU A 272 -45.04 -45.33 -31.94
C LEU A 272 -46.23 -44.74 -31.16
N ILE A 273 -46.98 -43.80 -31.73
CA ILE A 273 -48.08 -43.14 -31.02
C ILE A 273 -49.29 -44.07 -30.88
N ASN A 274 -49.53 -44.98 -31.86
CA ASN A 274 -50.66 -45.86 -31.87
C ASN A 274 -50.43 -47.20 -31.12
N VAL A 275 -49.31 -47.36 -30.46
CA VAL A 275 -48.94 -48.59 -29.73
C VAL A 275 -49.02 -48.35 -28.21
N PRO A 276 -49.68 -49.23 -27.41
CA PRO A 276 -49.91 -49.00 -25.97
C PRO A 276 -48.61 -48.82 -25.15
N TRP A 277 -47.49 -49.35 -25.65
CA TRP A 277 -46.18 -49.24 -25.02
C TRP A 277 -45.28 -48.13 -25.58
N GLY A 278 -45.74 -47.36 -26.56
CA GLY A 278 -44.96 -46.30 -27.23
C GLY A 278 -44.49 -45.22 -26.27
N TYR A 279 -45.31 -44.81 -25.32
CA TYR A 279 -44.91 -43.86 -24.27
C TYR A 279 -43.79 -44.40 -23.39
N ALA A 280 -43.83 -45.66 -23.01
CA ALA A 280 -42.81 -46.30 -22.20
C ALA A 280 -41.43 -46.34 -22.91
N VAL A 281 -41.43 -46.58 -24.23
CA VAL A 281 -40.20 -46.55 -25.07
C VAL A 281 -39.60 -45.15 -25.16
N ALA A 282 -40.45 -44.12 -25.43
CA ALA A 282 -40.00 -42.75 -25.48
C ALA A 282 -39.37 -42.28 -24.11
N ALA A 283 -40.06 -42.64 -23.01
CA ALA A 283 -39.56 -42.34 -21.68
C ALA A 283 -38.21 -43.08 -21.38
N ALA A 284 -38.13 -44.38 -21.71
CA ALA A 284 -36.88 -45.16 -21.54
C ALA A 284 -35.72 -44.58 -22.39
N LEU A 285 -36.01 -44.13 -23.62
CA LEU A 285 -35.00 -43.48 -24.49
C LEU A 285 -34.50 -42.19 -23.89
N CYS A 286 -35.38 -41.33 -23.37
CA CYS A 286 -34.99 -40.11 -22.66
C CYS A 286 -34.11 -40.38 -21.45
N VAL A 287 -34.49 -41.35 -20.63
CA VAL A 287 -33.70 -41.73 -19.42
C VAL A 287 -32.33 -42.31 -19.83
N ALA A 288 -32.29 -43.22 -20.80
CA ALA A 288 -31.05 -43.79 -21.29
C ALA A 288 -30.09 -42.71 -21.84
N LEU A 289 -30.60 -41.78 -22.57
CA LEU A 289 -29.81 -40.68 -23.13
C LEU A 289 -29.26 -39.74 -21.99
N ALA A 290 -30.14 -39.34 -21.09
CA ALA A 290 -29.71 -38.52 -19.94
C ALA A 290 -28.63 -39.22 -19.10
N VAL A 291 -28.78 -40.52 -18.84
CA VAL A 291 -27.78 -41.32 -18.10
C VAL A 291 -26.46 -41.39 -18.89
N ALA A 292 -26.54 -41.63 -20.21
CA ALA A 292 -25.34 -41.69 -21.04
C ALA A 292 -24.56 -40.35 -21.04
N GLU A 293 -25.27 -39.23 -21.13
CA GLU A 293 -24.65 -37.89 -21.07
C GLU A 293 -24.06 -37.59 -19.70
N ILE A 294 -24.77 -37.89 -18.60
CA ILE A 294 -24.25 -37.74 -17.24
C ILE A 294 -22.97 -38.56 -17.05
N VAL A 295 -22.96 -39.84 -17.48
CA VAL A 295 -21.77 -40.69 -17.42
C VAL A 295 -20.63 -40.18 -18.26
N PHE A 296 -20.93 -39.63 -19.46
CA PHE A 296 -19.93 -38.99 -20.34
C PHE A 296 -19.26 -37.77 -19.65
N PHE A 297 -20.05 -36.85 -19.12
CA PHE A 297 -19.53 -35.67 -18.42
C PHE A 297 -18.82 -36.05 -17.11
N HIS A 298 -19.31 -37.06 -16.39
CA HIS A 298 -18.63 -37.58 -15.21
C HIS A 298 -17.25 -38.16 -15.53
N ARG A 299 -17.14 -38.95 -16.59
CA ARG A 299 -15.84 -39.51 -17.06
C ARG A 299 -14.88 -38.44 -17.57
N ARG A 300 -15.38 -37.34 -18.11
CA ARG A 300 -14.58 -36.18 -18.53
C ARG A 300 -14.17 -35.28 -17.37
N GLY A 301 -14.62 -35.55 -16.15
CA GLY A 301 -14.31 -34.76 -14.96
C GLY A 301 -15.07 -33.44 -14.85
N TRP A 302 -16.04 -33.20 -15.72
CA TRP A 302 -16.82 -31.95 -15.74
C TRP A 302 -17.85 -31.88 -14.61
N LEU A 303 -18.19 -32.98 -13.98
CA LEU A 303 -19.08 -33.09 -12.82
C LEU A 303 -18.34 -33.23 -11.47
N SER A 304 -17.00 -33.18 -11.46
CA SER A 304 -16.18 -33.35 -10.24
C SER A 304 -16.01 -32.05 -9.44
N PHE A 305 -17.01 -31.21 -9.41
CA PHE A 305 -17.00 -29.95 -8.66
C PHE A 305 -17.17 -30.20 -7.15
N GLY A 306 -16.10 -30.35 -6.40
CA GLY A 306 -16.17 -30.27 -4.94
C GLY A 306 -15.40 -31.31 -4.13
N MET A 307 -14.84 -32.36 -4.71
CA MET A 307 -14.18 -33.42 -3.94
C MET A 307 -12.63 -33.35 -3.89
N SER A 308 -11.98 -32.47 -4.62
CA SER A 308 -10.51 -32.35 -4.62
C SER A 308 -9.90 -31.63 -3.39
N ARG A 309 -10.71 -30.96 -2.58
CA ARG A 309 -10.22 -30.09 -1.47
C ARG A 309 -9.97 -30.82 -0.14
N ARG A 310 -10.39 -32.09 0.02
CA ARG A 310 -10.32 -32.77 1.34
C ARG A 310 -9.11 -33.69 1.54
N LYS A 311 -8.29 -33.96 0.52
CA LYS A 311 -7.23 -34.99 0.60
C LYS A 311 -5.81 -34.48 0.93
N ARG A 312 -5.58 -33.16 1.03
CA ARG A 312 -4.23 -32.61 1.33
C ARG A 312 -3.97 -32.24 2.80
N ARG A 313 -4.95 -32.35 3.68
CA ARG A 313 -4.82 -31.97 5.11
C ARG A 313 -4.41 -33.12 6.05
N GLY A 314 -4.06 -34.31 5.52
CA GLY A 314 -3.78 -35.50 6.32
C GLY A 314 -2.34 -35.99 6.37
N GLN A 315 -1.36 -35.27 5.76
CA GLN A 315 -0.01 -35.82 5.62
C GLN A 315 1.14 -34.98 6.23
N HIS A 316 0.82 -34.02 7.12
CA HIS A 316 1.85 -33.27 7.86
C HIS A 316 1.72 -33.40 9.37
N GLY A 317 1.53 -34.60 9.85
CA GLY A 317 1.40 -34.86 11.29
C GLY A 317 1.89 -36.23 11.70
N THR A 318 3.13 -36.65 11.36
CA THR A 318 3.88 -37.71 12.05
C THR A 318 5.30 -37.77 11.54
N ASP A 319 6.17 -36.87 12.06
CA ASP A 319 7.59 -37.16 12.18
C ASP A 319 8.23 -36.15 13.17
N ARG A 320 7.93 -36.37 14.45
CA ARG A 320 8.75 -35.81 15.55
C ARG A 320 8.71 -36.84 16.66
N HIS A 321 9.63 -37.83 16.63
CA HIS A 321 10.23 -38.52 17.73
C HIS A 321 11.09 -39.67 17.20
N ARG A 322 12.37 -39.35 16.97
CA ARG A 322 13.50 -40.26 17.31
C ARG A 322 14.78 -39.46 17.26
#